data_42a2eaef18bf0c1ddbf0bf4c2b82001d
#
_entry.id   42a2eaef18bf0c1ddbf0bf4c2b82001d
#
_cell.length_a   1.000
_cell.length_b   1.000
_cell.length_c   1.000
_cell.angle_alpha   90.00
_cell.angle_beta   90.00
_cell.angle_gamma   90.00
#
_symmetry.space_group_name_H-M   'P 1'
#
loop_
_entity.id
_entity.type
_entity.pdbx_description
1 polymer ?
#
loop_
_entity_poly.entity_id
_entity_poly.type
_entity_poly.pdbx_seq_one_letter_code
_entity_poly.pdbx_strand_id
1 'polypeptide(L)'
;MEKMIGKRIQMLRKQKGMTQDQLSEAIDVSPHFLSALERGVYNIKLETLVKILNVLECSADEVFCDVVNKSCPVTSNKLSERLDKLPLEEQTKIFNVIETMINNIAK
;
A
#
# COMPACT_ATOMS: atom_id res chain seq x y z
N MET A 1 10.50 3.71 -5.20
CA MET A 1 9.34 2.90 -4.80
C MET A 1 8.36 3.69 -3.93
N GLU A 2 8.85 4.34 -2.89
CA GLU A 2 7.99 5.10 -1.96
C GLU A 2 7.22 6.21 -2.65
N LYS A 3 7.84 6.91 -3.60
CA LYS A 3 7.17 7.97 -4.34
C LYS A 3 6.05 7.44 -5.23
N MET A 4 6.24 6.26 -5.80
CA MET A 4 5.21 5.64 -6.65
C MET A 4 4.03 5.18 -5.83
N ILE A 5 4.29 4.57 -4.68
CA ILE A 5 3.25 4.11 -3.76
C ILE A 5 2.47 5.31 -3.21
N GLY A 6 3.19 6.34 -2.76
CA GLY A 6 2.56 7.54 -2.22
C GLY A 6 1.67 8.24 -3.24
N LYS A 7 2.15 8.36 -4.47
CA LYS A 7 1.38 8.98 -5.55
C LYS A 7 0.12 8.17 -5.88
N ARG A 8 0.23 6.85 -5.87
CA ARG A 8 -0.92 5.99 -6.12
C ARG A 8 -1.95 6.11 -5.00
N ILE A 9 -1.51 6.16 -3.75
CA ILE A 9 -2.39 6.38 -2.61
C ILE A 9 -3.14 7.70 -2.76
N GLN A 10 -2.43 8.76 -3.14
CA GLN A 10 -3.05 10.06 -3.39
C GLN A 10 -4.12 9.98 -4.47
N MET A 11 -3.82 9.30 -5.56
CA MET A 11 -4.76 9.13 -6.66
C MET A 11 -6.02 8.37 -6.21
N LEU A 12 -5.83 7.27 -5.49
CA LEU A 12 -6.96 6.46 -5.00
C LEU A 12 -7.80 7.25 -3.99
N ARG A 13 -7.15 8.01 -3.13
CA ARG A 13 -7.85 8.89 -2.18
C ARG A 13 -8.75 9.89 -2.91
N LYS A 14 -8.20 10.54 -3.93
CA LYS A 14 -8.96 11.52 -4.72
C LYS A 14 -10.10 10.86 -5.49
N GLN A 15 -9.90 9.66 -5.99
CA GLN A 15 -10.96 8.90 -6.66
C GLN A 15 -12.12 8.59 -5.72
N LYS A 16 -11.84 8.39 -4.43
CA LYS A 16 -12.86 8.16 -3.42
C LYS A 16 -13.46 9.46 -2.88
N GLY A 17 -13.00 10.60 -3.36
CA GLY A 17 -13.51 11.90 -2.92
C GLY A 17 -13.10 12.29 -1.51
N MET A 18 -12.02 11.72 -0.99
CA MET A 18 -11.54 12.02 0.36
C MET A 18 -10.44 13.08 0.33
N THR A 19 -10.48 13.96 1.33
CA THR A 19 -9.38 14.90 1.57
C THR A 19 -8.28 14.22 2.37
N GLN A 20 -7.09 14.85 2.40
CA GLN A 20 -6.01 14.36 3.26
C GLN A 20 -6.43 14.34 4.74
N ASP A 21 -7.18 15.36 5.17
CA ASP A 21 -7.66 15.42 6.54
C ASP A 21 -8.58 14.25 6.87
N GLN A 22 -9.49 13.93 5.96
CA GLN A 22 -10.43 12.84 6.15
C GLN A 22 -9.72 11.48 6.22
N LEU A 23 -8.78 11.24 5.32
CA LEU A 23 -8.05 9.98 5.34
C LEU A 23 -7.14 9.87 6.56
N SER A 24 -6.44 10.96 6.91
CA SER A 24 -5.56 10.94 8.07
C SER A 24 -6.32 10.66 9.36
N GLU A 25 -7.50 11.24 9.50
CA GLU A 25 -8.36 10.98 10.65
C GLU A 25 -8.80 9.51 10.69
N ALA A 26 -9.18 8.97 9.53
CA ALA A 26 -9.66 7.60 9.43
C ALA A 26 -8.59 6.56 9.79
N ILE A 27 -7.32 6.85 9.51
CA ILE A 27 -6.21 5.95 9.81
C ILE A 27 -5.41 6.37 11.05
N ASP A 28 -5.89 7.37 11.77
CA ASP A 28 -5.32 7.83 13.04
C ASP A 28 -3.87 8.32 12.92
N VAL A 29 -3.61 9.16 11.92
CA VAL A 29 -2.33 9.84 11.75
C VAL A 29 -2.58 11.32 11.52
N SER A 30 -1.52 12.15 11.63
CA SER A 30 -1.66 13.58 11.37
C SER A 30 -1.77 13.84 9.86
N PRO A 31 -2.49 14.91 9.45
CA PRO A 31 -2.52 15.30 8.03
C PRO A 31 -1.13 15.56 7.47
N HIS A 32 -0.24 16.12 8.27
CA HIS A 32 1.14 16.37 7.85
C HIS A 32 1.87 15.07 7.54
N PHE A 33 1.70 14.04 8.37
CA PHE A 33 2.30 12.74 8.16
C PHE A 33 1.76 12.10 6.87
N LEU A 34 0.45 12.15 6.66
CA LEU A 34 -0.15 11.61 5.44
C LEU A 34 0.36 12.36 4.20
N SER A 35 0.46 13.68 4.26
CA SER A 35 1.00 14.47 3.17
C SER A 35 2.43 14.02 2.82
N ALA A 36 3.25 13.78 3.83
CA ALA A 36 4.62 13.29 3.64
C ALA A 36 4.65 11.89 3.03
N LEU A 37 3.74 11.00 3.45
CA LEU A 37 3.62 9.67 2.84
C LEU A 37 3.26 9.75 1.37
N GLU A 38 2.32 10.62 1.02
CA GLU A 38 1.88 10.78 -0.38
C GLU A 38 2.99 11.36 -1.26
N ARG A 39 3.87 12.16 -0.67
CA ARG A 39 5.03 12.70 -1.39
C ARG A 39 6.21 11.73 -1.46
N GLY A 40 6.13 10.60 -0.77
CA GLY A 40 7.19 9.59 -0.76
C GLY A 40 8.38 9.96 0.11
N VAL A 41 8.19 10.84 1.10
CA VAL A 41 9.25 11.26 2.01
C VAL A 41 9.57 10.17 3.04
N TYR A 42 8.57 9.41 3.44
CA TYR A 42 8.72 8.33 4.42
C TYR A 42 8.39 6.99 3.82
N ASN A 43 9.07 5.95 4.31
CA ASN A 43 8.67 4.59 4.01
C ASN A 43 7.36 4.28 4.71
N ILE A 44 6.41 3.74 3.96
CA ILE A 44 5.13 3.37 4.54
C ILE A 44 5.26 2.04 5.28
N LYS A 45 4.74 1.99 6.50
CA LYS A 45 4.70 0.76 7.27
C LYS A 45 3.53 -0.09 6.80
N LEU A 46 3.69 -1.42 6.86
CA LEU A 46 2.63 -2.33 6.43
C LEU A 46 1.32 -2.09 7.18
N GLU A 47 1.39 -1.82 8.48
CA GLU A 47 0.20 -1.54 9.27
C GLU A 47 -0.55 -0.31 8.76
N THR A 48 0.20 0.74 8.43
CA THR A 48 -0.39 1.96 7.86
C THR A 48 -0.99 1.69 6.49
N LEU A 49 -0.28 0.93 5.65
CA LEU A 49 -0.77 0.58 4.33
C LEU A 49 -2.07 -0.22 4.41
N VAL A 50 -2.16 -1.19 5.32
CA VAL A 50 -3.39 -1.98 5.51
C VAL A 50 -4.55 -1.07 5.90
N LYS A 51 -4.33 -0.13 6.81
CA LYS A 51 -5.37 0.82 7.22
C LYS A 51 -5.84 1.66 6.05
N ILE A 52 -4.90 2.15 5.24
CA ILE A 52 -5.24 2.96 4.06
C ILE A 52 -6.06 2.15 3.07
N LEU A 53 -5.63 0.92 2.76
CA LEU A 53 -6.34 0.08 1.81
C LEU A 53 -7.75 -0.27 2.30
N ASN A 54 -7.91 -0.53 3.59
CA ASN A 54 -9.21 -0.83 4.16
C ASN A 54 -10.15 0.37 4.09
N VAL A 55 -9.65 1.56 4.39
CA VAL A 55 -10.45 2.79 4.34
C VAL A 55 -10.83 3.14 2.90
N LEU A 56 -9.89 3.01 1.97
CA LEU A 56 -10.14 3.31 0.55
C LEU A 56 -10.85 2.18 -0.17
N GLU A 57 -11.01 1.03 0.46
CA GLU A 57 -11.66 -0.15 -0.13
C GLU A 57 -11.01 -0.56 -1.45
N CYS A 58 -9.67 -0.49 -1.50
CA CYS A 58 -8.93 -0.87 -2.69
C CYS A 58 -7.99 -2.04 -2.41
N SER A 59 -7.53 -2.69 -3.47
CA SER A 59 -6.64 -3.84 -3.36
C SER A 59 -5.17 -3.42 -3.39
N ALA A 60 -4.28 -4.32 -2.95
CA ALA A 60 -2.84 -4.08 -3.06
C ALA A 60 -2.42 -3.97 -4.52
N ASP A 61 -3.08 -4.70 -5.41
CA ASP A 61 -2.79 -4.63 -6.83
C ASP A 61 -2.94 -3.20 -7.37
N GLU A 62 -3.96 -2.48 -6.91
CA GLU A 62 -4.18 -1.09 -7.32
C GLU A 62 -3.05 -0.18 -6.88
N VAL A 63 -2.47 -0.45 -5.71
CA VAL A 63 -1.36 0.35 -5.19
C VAL A 63 -0.03 -0.03 -5.83
N PHE A 64 0.21 -1.33 -6.00
CA PHE A 64 1.50 -1.83 -6.44
C PHE A 64 1.62 -2.07 -7.94
N CYS A 65 0.54 -1.92 -8.70
CA CYS A 65 0.55 -2.25 -10.13
C CYS A 65 1.65 -1.52 -10.91
N ASP A 66 1.86 -0.23 -10.65
CA ASP A 66 2.89 0.54 -11.33
C ASP A 66 4.29 0.11 -10.90
N VAL A 67 4.46 -0.20 -9.62
CA VAL A 67 5.75 -0.64 -9.08
C VAL A 67 6.15 -1.97 -9.71
N VAL A 68 5.21 -2.92 -9.73
CA VAL A 68 5.46 -4.26 -10.25
C VAL A 68 5.66 -4.22 -11.76
N ASN A 69 4.79 -3.53 -12.48
CA ASN A 69 4.86 -3.48 -13.95
C ASN A 69 6.10 -2.78 -14.47
N LYS A 70 6.60 -1.78 -13.74
CA LYS A 70 7.81 -1.05 -14.14
C LYS A 70 9.09 -1.75 -13.70
N SER A 71 9.03 -2.50 -12.61
CA SER A 71 10.22 -3.19 -12.08
C SER A 71 10.59 -4.40 -12.91
N CYS A 72 9.61 -5.06 -13.50
CA CYS A 72 9.81 -6.23 -14.36
C CYS A 72 8.51 -6.55 -15.06
N PRO A 73 8.57 -7.15 -16.27
CA PRO A 73 7.39 -7.83 -16.79
C PRO A 73 7.13 -8.96 -15.81
N VAL A 74 6.16 -8.77 -14.99
CA VAL A 74 5.95 -9.51 -13.77
C VAL A 74 6.07 -10.98 -13.94
N THR A 75 7.12 -11.47 -13.41
CA THR A 75 7.12 -12.86 -13.09
C THR A 75 6.93 -12.94 -11.59
N SER A 76 6.00 -13.75 -11.17
CA SER A 76 5.82 -14.09 -9.78
C SER A 76 7.15 -14.51 -9.14
N ASN A 77 8.09 -14.97 -9.96
CA ASN A 77 9.44 -15.35 -9.51
C ASN A 77 10.25 -14.19 -8.95
N LYS A 78 10.20 -13.01 -9.59
CA LYS A 78 10.94 -11.86 -9.07
C LYS A 78 10.34 -11.30 -7.79
N LEU A 79 9.04 -11.35 -7.66
CA LEU A 79 8.38 -10.96 -6.42
C LEU A 79 8.78 -11.92 -5.30
N SER A 80 8.80 -13.22 -5.58
CA SER A 80 9.25 -14.23 -4.63
C SER A 80 10.69 -14.01 -4.22
N GLU A 81 11.59 -13.71 -5.16
CA GLU A 81 12.98 -13.41 -4.85
C GLU A 81 13.12 -12.21 -3.92
N ARG A 82 12.33 -11.16 -4.16
CA ARG A 82 12.34 -9.99 -3.28
C ARG A 82 11.82 -10.31 -1.90
N LEU A 83 10.78 -11.12 -1.82
CA LEU A 83 10.23 -11.55 -0.53
C LEU A 83 11.24 -12.40 0.24
N ASP A 84 11.94 -13.30 -0.45
CA ASP A 84 12.92 -14.17 0.18
C ASP A 84 14.09 -13.41 0.81
N LYS A 85 14.38 -12.21 0.30
CA LYS A 85 15.45 -11.36 0.85
C LYS A 85 15.04 -10.62 2.11
N LEU A 86 13.76 -10.60 2.42
CA LEU A 86 13.26 -9.93 3.62
C LEU A 86 13.37 -10.84 4.84
N PRO A 87 13.48 -10.25 6.04
CA PRO A 87 13.38 -11.05 7.28
C PRO A 87 12.07 -11.82 7.32
N LEU A 88 12.07 -12.99 7.92
CA LEU A 88 10.88 -13.83 8.00
C LEU A 88 9.68 -13.09 8.61
N GLU A 89 9.94 -12.26 9.60
CA GLU A 89 8.90 -11.45 10.23
C GLU A 89 8.20 -10.53 9.23
N GLU A 90 8.97 -9.90 8.34
CA GLU A 90 8.41 -9.02 7.32
C GLU A 90 7.64 -9.83 6.26
N GLN A 91 8.15 -11.00 5.90
CA GLN A 91 7.45 -11.89 4.97
C GLN A 91 6.08 -12.28 5.50
N THR A 92 6.00 -12.62 6.78
CA THR A 92 4.75 -12.98 7.43
C THR A 92 3.75 -11.84 7.39
N LYS A 93 4.20 -10.62 7.65
CA LYS A 93 3.33 -9.44 7.58
C LYS A 93 2.76 -9.25 6.17
N ILE A 94 3.59 -9.41 5.16
CA ILE A 94 3.17 -9.26 3.76
C ILE A 94 2.12 -10.32 3.40
N PHE A 95 2.36 -11.57 3.76
CA PHE A 95 1.41 -12.65 3.49
C PHE A 95 0.08 -12.42 4.22
N ASN A 96 0.12 -11.92 5.45
CA ASN A 96 -1.10 -11.60 6.19
C ASN A 96 -1.91 -10.50 5.50
N VAL A 97 -1.23 -9.48 4.96
CA VAL A 97 -1.88 -8.43 4.19
C VAL A 97 -2.58 -9.02 2.96
N ILE A 98 -1.88 -9.86 2.21
CA ILE A 98 -2.41 -10.50 1.02
C ILE A 98 -3.61 -11.36 1.36
N GLU A 99 -3.54 -12.17 2.41
CA GLU A 99 -4.67 -13.02 2.84
C GLU A 99 -5.88 -12.18 3.22
N THR A 100 -5.65 -11.10 3.98
CA THR A 100 -6.74 -10.21 4.38
C THR A 100 -7.44 -9.63 3.17
N MET A 101 -6.67 -9.25 2.16
CA MET A 101 -7.22 -8.69 0.93
C MET A 101 -8.00 -9.73 0.12
N ILE A 102 -7.45 -10.92 0.00
CA ILE A 102 -8.14 -12.02 -0.69
C ILE A 102 -9.47 -12.33 -0.01
N ASN A 103 -9.47 -12.38 1.32
CA ASN A 103 -10.69 -12.64 2.09
C ASN A 103 -11.73 -11.54 1.89
N ASN A 104 -11.29 -10.28 1.80
CA ASN A 104 -12.20 -9.17 1.56
C ASN A 104 -12.79 -9.19 0.16
N ILE A 105 -12.00 -9.60 -0.83
CA ILE A 105 -12.45 -9.72 -2.22
C ILE A 105 -13.39 -10.92 -2.39
N ALA A 106 -13.13 -12.01 -1.69
CA ALA A 106 -13.90 -13.25 -1.81
C ALA A 106 -15.29 -13.16 -1.16
N LYS A 107 -15.55 -12.11 -0.41
CA LYS A 107 -16.86 -11.85 0.13
C LYS A 107 -17.69 -11.09 -0.89
#